data_772ddbf1d280bc28d7245459b8232547
#
_entry.id   772ddbf1d280bc28d7245459b8232547
#
_cell.length_a   1.000
_cell.length_b   1.000
_cell.length_c   1.000
_cell.angle_alpha   90.00
_cell.angle_beta   90.00
_cell.angle_gamma   90.00
#
_symmetry.space_group_name_H-M   'P 1'
#
loop_
_entity.id
_entity.type
_entity.pdbx_description
1 polymer ?
#
loop_
_entity_poly.entity_id
_entity_poly.type
_entity_poly.pdbx_seq_one_letter_code
_entity_poly.pdbx_strand_id
1 'polypeptide(L)'
;MRLHIQNINKIKEADIALNGLTVIVGENDMGKSTIGRAFFSTIKAVSNMRSLSKESSANKASKHIDSLYKHFYGKNIIEGAVDLLPRVKTEMERICLDEAERNVFLDHLNARIDEIELSPRQKSLLKEDIVNIRICYDQVDNPSAVLKTELAYLVESEFLGQFCSSKSDLTCVMFDTEEEGSLVFKAKNNQVTEVSFSERGFYEDITYVESPLYFHLLDSLRNSVAYREMKSVSGFRPMVPAHVKDFVDKVWNIQSFHAQPSLFEPQSKEYHTEDIIHGTFAYDKSSRSIVYQKDGLKIKPINVASGIKSFGALQLLLDGYCISNNRPLIWDEPENHLHPQWQVEFAKVIVQIVNSGIPVMISTHSPYFLQAVRYYSAMYSIEKYVNYYMAESGKDDMVSMKEVTDDLNQVFLTLAEPLNQIMNVDEVRGKLK
;
A
#
# COMPACT_ATOMS: atom_id res chain seq x y z
N MET A 1 9.81 11.48 0.22
CA MET A 1 8.67 11.77 1.12
C MET A 1 9.11 11.70 2.57
N ARG A 2 8.55 12.51 3.46
CA ARG A 2 8.94 12.59 4.87
C ARG A 2 7.71 12.61 5.78
N LEU A 3 7.73 11.79 6.85
CA LEU A 3 6.66 11.67 7.82
C LEU A 3 7.14 12.22 9.17
N HIS A 4 6.45 13.22 9.67
CA HIS A 4 6.65 13.77 11.01
C HIS A 4 5.51 13.34 11.92
N ILE A 5 5.83 12.75 13.02
CA ILE A 5 4.88 12.21 14.00
C ILE A 5 5.12 12.86 15.35
N GLN A 6 4.02 13.23 16.02
CA GLN A 6 4.01 13.64 17.42
C GLN A 6 2.91 12.94 18.19
N ASN A 7 3.27 12.28 19.27
CA ASN A 7 2.38 11.67 20.26
C ASN A 7 1.43 10.59 19.70
N ILE A 8 1.97 9.67 18.91
CA ILE A 8 1.23 8.46 18.50
C ILE A 8 1.59 7.30 19.42
N ASN A 9 0.63 6.75 20.14
CA ASN A 9 0.82 5.62 21.04
C ASN A 9 2.02 5.88 21.98
N LYS A 10 3.09 5.08 21.91
CA LYS A 10 4.36 5.27 22.63
C LYS A 10 5.33 6.23 21.92
N ILE A 11 5.11 6.59 20.69
CA ILE A 11 6.01 7.48 19.94
C ILE A 11 5.75 8.92 20.37
N LYS A 12 6.77 9.56 20.96
CA LYS A 12 6.77 10.95 21.30
C LYS A 12 6.94 11.83 20.07
N GLU A 13 7.99 11.51 19.32
CA GLU A 13 8.32 12.18 18.07
C GLU A 13 9.08 11.24 17.13
N ALA A 14 8.84 11.39 15.85
CA ALA A 14 9.61 10.75 14.79
C ALA A 14 9.62 11.64 13.56
N ASP A 15 10.74 11.64 12.87
CA ASP A 15 10.95 12.34 11.60
C ASP A 15 11.63 11.37 10.63
N ILE A 16 10.85 10.72 9.77
CA ILE A 16 11.27 9.55 8.97
C ILE A 16 11.12 9.84 7.49
N ALA A 17 12.20 9.69 6.74
CA ALA A 17 12.16 9.73 5.28
C ALA A 17 11.75 8.36 4.69
N LEU A 18 10.90 8.37 3.67
CA LEU A 18 10.57 7.20 2.84
C LEU A 18 11.00 7.49 1.40
N ASN A 19 12.29 7.27 1.16
CA ASN A 19 12.92 7.41 -0.15
C ASN A 19 14.10 6.42 -0.23
N GLY A 20 14.14 5.58 -1.25
CA GLY A 20 15.09 4.48 -1.29
C GLY A 20 14.81 3.43 -0.21
N LEU A 21 15.79 3.09 0.61
CA LEU A 21 15.66 2.13 1.71
C LEU A 21 15.62 2.85 3.07
N THR A 22 14.54 2.67 3.80
CA THR A 22 14.40 3.15 5.17
C THR A 22 14.45 1.97 6.13
N VAL A 23 15.38 1.99 7.07
CA VAL A 23 15.58 0.92 8.05
C VAL A 23 15.32 1.44 9.45
N ILE A 24 14.31 0.90 10.14
CA ILE A 24 13.99 1.23 11.51
C ILE A 24 14.47 0.10 12.42
N VAL A 25 15.37 0.43 13.34
CA VAL A 25 15.99 -0.53 14.25
C VAL A 25 15.61 -0.23 15.69
N GLY A 26 15.46 -1.26 16.49
CA GLY A 26 15.18 -1.13 17.93
C GLY A 26 14.69 -2.43 18.53
N GLU A 27 14.68 -2.47 19.85
CA GLU A 27 14.11 -3.59 20.60
C GLU A 27 12.62 -3.76 20.36
N ASN A 28 12.05 -4.87 20.88
CA ASN A 28 10.63 -5.10 20.81
C ASN A 28 9.88 -4.05 21.65
N ASP A 29 8.65 -3.75 21.26
CA ASP A 29 7.77 -2.77 21.92
C ASP A 29 8.26 -1.30 21.86
N MET A 30 9.22 -0.98 20.97
CA MET A 30 9.75 0.37 20.76
C MET A 30 9.03 1.13 19.64
N GLY A 31 7.83 0.72 19.25
CA GLY A 31 6.98 1.44 18.31
C GLY A 31 7.40 1.37 16.83
N LYS A 32 8.28 0.45 16.43
CA LYS A 32 8.69 0.26 15.02
C LYS A 32 7.49 0.05 14.09
N SER A 33 6.61 -0.89 14.43
CA SER A 33 5.37 -1.17 13.68
C SER A 33 4.40 0.01 13.68
N THR A 34 4.42 0.85 14.72
CA THR A 34 3.62 2.09 14.80
C THR A 34 3.96 3.05 13.67
N ILE A 35 5.25 3.19 13.35
CA ILE A 35 5.72 4.02 12.22
C ILE A 35 5.19 3.45 10.90
N GLY A 36 5.31 2.14 10.68
CA GLY A 36 4.80 1.47 9.47
C GLY A 36 3.30 1.67 9.27
N ARG A 37 2.52 1.49 10.34
CA ARG A 37 1.06 1.71 10.32
C ARG A 37 0.69 3.17 10.06
N ALA A 38 1.47 4.13 10.57
CA ALA A 38 1.24 5.55 10.32
C ALA A 38 1.50 5.91 8.84
N PHE A 39 2.60 5.44 8.24
CA PHE A 39 2.85 5.59 6.79
C PHE A 39 1.74 4.93 5.97
N PHE A 40 1.39 3.68 6.30
CA PHE A 40 0.33 2.96 5.60
C PHE A 40 -0.99 3.73 5.66
N SER A 41 -1.45 4.13 6.85
CA SER A 41 -2.71 4.85 7.02
C SER A 41 -2.75 6.16 6.22
N THR A 42 -1.65 6.90 6.23
CA THR A 42 -1.55 8.20 5.55
C THR A 42 -1.61 8.07 4.03
N ILE A 43 -0.73 7.24 3.46
CA ILE A 43 -0.64 7.07 1.99
C ILE A 43 -1.88 6.35 1.46
N LYS A 44 -2.36 5.33 2.18
CA LYS A 44 -3.56 4.56 1.79
C LYS A 44 -4.82 5.41 1.82
N ALA A 45 -4.94 6.35 2.75
CA ALA A 45 -6.07 7.29 2.79
C ALA A 45 -6.13 8.16 1.52
N VAL A 46 -4.98 8.67 1.06
CA VAL A 46 -4.89 9.43 -0.18
C VAL A 46 -5.23 8.56 -1.39
N SER A 47 -4.69 7.34 -1.45
CA SER A 47 -4.99 6.36 -2.50
C SER A 47 -6.50 6.03 -2.57
N ASN A 48 -7.12 5.76 -1.42
CA ASN A 48 -8.55 5.47 -1.32
C ASN A 48 -9.39 6.69 -1.71
N MET A 49 -9.04 7.89 -1.23
CA MET A 49 -9.72 9.13 -1.60
C MET A 49 -9.75 9.32 -3.12
N ARG A 50 -8.60 9.12 -3.80
CA ARG A 50 -8.51 9.20 -5.27
C ARG A 50 -9.44 8.19 -5.95
N SER A 51 -9.45 6.95 -5.46
CA SER A 51 -10.29 5.87 -6.01
C SER A 51 -11.78 6.15 -5.79
N LEU A 52 -12.17 6.55 -4.59
CA LEU A 52 -13.56 6.90 -4.24
C LEU A 52 -14.06 8.12 -5.01
N SER A 53 -13.22 9.13 -5.19
CA SER A 53 -13.56 10.31 -5.97
C SER A 53 -13.81 9.96 -7.43
N LYS A 54 -12.98 9.12 -8.04
CA LYS A 54 -13.17 8.63 -9.42
C LYS A 54 -14.45 7.79 -9.55
N GLU A 55 -14.69 6.88 -8.62
CA GLU A 55 -15.87 6.02 -8.61
C GLU A 55 -17.16 6.84 -8.42
N SER A 56 -17.17 7.80 -7.50
CA SER A 56 -18.30 8.71 -7.29
C SER A 56 -18.60 9.54 -8.53
N SER A 57 -17.59 10.10 -9.17
CA SER A 57 -17.72 10.86 -10.40
C SER A 57 -18.25 10.00 -11.54
N ALA A 58 -17.72 8.79 -11.73
CA ALA A 58 -18.19 7.85 -12.75
C ALA A 58 -19.65 7.46 -12.52
N ASN A 59 -20.06 7.16 -11.28
CA ASN A 59 -21.44 6.82 -10.95
C ASN A 59 -22.41 7.98 -11.19
N LYS A 60 -22.01 9.21 -10.85
CA LYS A 60 -22.82 10.43 -11.13
C LYS A 60 -22.93 10.68 -12.63
N ALA A 61 -21.85 10.53 -13.37
CA ALA A 61 -21.79 10.72 -14.82
C ALA A 61 -22.55 9.63 -15.61
N SER A 62 -22.69 8.42 -15.08
CA SER A 62 -23.26 7.26 -15.77
C SER A 62 -24.67 7.52 -16.33
N LYS A 63 -25.53 8.28 -15.63
CA LYS A 63 -26.87 8.66 -16.11
C LYS A 63 -26.82 9.53 -17.37
N HIS A 64 -25.87 10.47 -17.41
CA HIS A 64 -25.68 11.37 -18.53
C HIS A 64 -25.03 10.65 -19.70
N ILE A 65 -24.08 9.74 -19.43
CA ILE A 65 -23.50 8.83 -20.44
C ILE A 65 -24.57 7.93 -21.04
N ASP A 66 -25.48 7.38 -20.22
CA ASP A 66 -26.63 6.60 -20.69
C ASP A 66 -27.54 7.39 -21.62
N SER A 67 -27.81 8.66 -21.32
CA SER A 67 -28.63 9.55 -22.15
C SER A 67 -27.97 9.79 -23.51
N LEU A 68 -26.68 10.16 -23.53
CA LEU A 68 -25.91 10.34 -24.76
C LEU A 68 -25.87 9.05 -25.58
N TYR A 69 -25.53 7.92 -24.92
CA TYR A 69 -25.50 6.62 -25.56
C TYR A 69 -26.80 6.26 -26.26
N LYS A 70 -27.94 6.39 -25.58
CA LYS A 70 -29.25 6.09 -26.14
C LYS A 70 -29.59 6.97 -27.36
N HIS A 71 -29.18 8.23 -27.36
CA HIS A 71 -29.41 9.13 -28.47
C HIS A 71 -28.52 8.91 -29.67
N PHE A 72 -27.23 8.70 -29.44
CA PHE A 72 -26.25 8.53 -30.54
C PHE A 72 -26.29 7.11 -31.13
N TYR A 73 -26.52 6.10 -30.30
CA TYR A 73 -26.38 4.71 -30.71
C TYR A 73 -27.72 3.93 -30.65
N GLY A 74 -28.67 4.35 -29.83
CA GLY A 74 -29.95 3.64 -29.63
C GLY A 74 -30.98 3.78 -30.76
N LYS A 75 -30.87 4.84 -31.60
CA LYS A 75 -31.79 5.06 -32.74
C LYS A 75 -31.19 4.61 -34.07
N ASN A 76 -29.90 4.35 -34.17
CA ASN A 76 -29.23 3.89 -35.36
C ASN A 76 -28.77 2.42 -35.23
N ILE A 77 -29.57 1.60 -34.52
CA ILE A 77 -29.31 0.16 -34.49
C ILE A 77 -29.63 -0.40 -35.86
N ILE A 78 -28.61 -0.54 -36.68
CA ILE A 78 -28.62 -1.42 -37.84
C ILE A 78 -28.87 -2.82 -37.29
N GLU A 79 -29.86 -3.54 -37.81
CA GLU A 79 -30.14 -4.93 -37.48
C GLU A 79 -28.84 -5.73 -37.52
N GLY A 80 -28.41 -6.28 -36.39
CA GLY A 80 -27.20 -7.07 -36.26
C GLY A 80 -26.11 -6.54 -35.29
N ALA A 81 -26.24 -5.31 -34.74
CA ALA A 81 -25.21 -4.71 -33.86
C ALA A 81 -25.51 -4.84 -32.34
N VAL A 82 -26.49 -5.65 -31.95
CA VAL A 82 -26.98 -5.78 -30.56
C VAL A 82 -25.85 -6.22 -29.60
N ASP A 83 -24.91 -7.04 -30.06
CA ASP A 83 -23.81 -7.54 -29.23
C ASP A 83 -22.71 -6.50 -28.96
N LEU A 84 -22.68 -5.39 -29.69
CA LEU A 84 -21.69 -4.32 -29.50
C LEU A 84 -22.15 -3.22 -28.53
N LEU A 85 -23.44 -3.16 -28.22
CA LEU A 85 -24.05 -2.11 -27.42
C LEU A 85 -23.48 -1.98 -25.99
N PRO A 86 -23.32 -3.05 -25.21
CA PRO A 86 -22.74 -2.95 -23.87
C PRO A 86 -21.28 -2.52 -23.89
N ARG A 87 -20.53 -2.93 -24.94
CA ARG A 87 -19.09 -2.59 -25.09
C ARG A 87 -18.89 -1.12 -25.39
N VAL A 88 -19.75 -0.51 -26.21
CA VAL A 88 -19.67 0.92 -26.54
C VAL A 88 -19.94 1.80 -25.31
N LYS A 89 -20.94 1.47 -24.49
CA LYS A 89 -21.19 2.19 -23.24
C LYS A 89 -20.03 2.10 -22.30
N THR A 90 -19.52 0.89 -22.08
CA THR A 90 -18.35 0.65 -21.21
C THR A 90 -17.11 1.40 -21.72
N GLU A 91 -16.95 1.51 -23.03
CA GLU A 91 -15.84 2.26 -23.61
C GLU A 91 -16.02 3.78 -23.41
N MET A 92 -17.24 4.30 -23.54
CA MET A 92 -17.54 5.70 -23.20
C MET A 92 -17.24 6.00 -21.72
N GLU A 93 -17.64 5.11 -20.82
CA GLU A 93 -17.35 5.23 -19.39
C GLU A 93 -15.83 5.19 -19.14
N ARG A 94 -15.08 4.31 -19.82
CA ARG A 94 -13.62 4.22 -19.74
C ARG A 94 -12.92 5.51 -20.20
N ILE A 95 -13.29 6.03 -21.37
CA ILE A 95 -12.73 7.27 -21.94
C ILE A 95 -12.97 8.44 -20.98
N CYS A 96 -14.13 8.49 -20.33
CA CYS A 96 -14.46 9.56 -19.39
C CYS A 96 -13.62 9.54 -18.10
N LEU A 97 -12.89 8.46 -17.80
CA LEU A 97 -12.00 8.40 -16.64
C LEU A 97 -10.69 9.18 -16.83
N ASP A 98 -10.22 9.30 -18.07
CA ASP A 98 -9.04 10.11 -18.39
C ASP A 98 -9.47 11.52 -18.80
N GLU A 99 -8.85 12.56 -18.22
CA GLU A 99 -9.26 13.95 -18.44
C GLU A 99 -9.01 14.41 -19.88
N ALA A 100 -7.86 14.05 -20.45
CA ALA A 100 -7.51 14.47 -21.81
C ALA A 100 -8.38 13.73 -22.84
N GLU A 101 -8.52 12.41 -22.70
CA GLU A 101 -9.38 11.60 -23.58
C GLU A 101 -10.86 12.03 -23.44
N ARG A 102 -11.34 12.28 -22.22
CA ARG A 102 -12.69 12.78 -21.93
C ARG A 102 -12.98 14.09 -22.65
N ASN A 103 -12.08 15.07 -22.54
CA ASN A 103 -12.29 16.38 -23.13
C ASN A 103 -12.36 16.29 -24.67
N VAL A 104 -11.43 15.58 -25.29
CA VAL A 104 -11.43 15.35 -26.75
C VAL A 104 -12.71 14.63 -27.20
N PHE A 105 -13.13 13.61 -26.48
CA PHE A 105 -14.31 12.83 -26.76
C PHE A 105 -15.61 13.65 -26.65
N LEU A 106 -15.76 14.41 -25.55
CA LEU A 106 -16.96 15.23 -25.32
C LEU A 106 -17.04 16.43 -26.31
N ASP A 107 -15.89 17.01 -26.70
CA ASP A 107 -15.86 18.05 -27.72
C ASP A 107 -16.29 17.50 -29.09
N HIS A 108 -15.82 16.31 -29.45
CA HIS A 108 -16.23 15.64 -30.67
C HIS A 108 -17.74 15.31 -30.68
N LEU A 109 -18.29 14.82 -29.56
CA LEU A 109 -19.74 14.58 -29.43
C LEU A 109 -20.53 15.89 -29.53
N ASN A 110 -20.05 16.96 -28.91
CA ASN A 110 -20.71 18.27 -28.95
C ASN A 110 -20.80 18.82 -30.39
N ALA A 111 -19.74 18.70 -31.17
CA ALA A 111 -19.75 19.07 -32.58
C ALA A 111 -20.74 18.24 -33.39
N ARG A 112 -20.79 16.93 -33.18
CA ARG A 112 -21.76 16.04 -33.88
C ARG A 112 -23.20 16.31 -33.53
N ILE A 113 -23.54 16.80 -32.34
CA ILE A 113 -24.92 17.19 -31.97
C ILE A 113 -25.44 18.29 -32.92
N ASP A 114 -24.56 19.21 -33.34
CA ASP A 114 -24.99 20.29 -34.25
C ASP A 114 -25.28 19.81 -35.68
N GLU A 115 -24.60 18.71 -36.09
CA GLU A 115 -24.77 18.13 -37.44
C GLU A 115 -25.99 17.22 -37.58
N ILE A 116 -26.49 16.65 -36.50
CA ILE A 116 -27.60 15.68 -36.53
C ILE A 116 -28.96 16.41 -36.64
N GLU A 117 -29.92 15.85 -37.42
CA GLU A 117 -31.30 16.32 -37.52
C GLU A 117 -32.08 15.99 -36.26
N LEU A 118 -31.96 16.84 -35.23
CA LEU A 118 -32.73 16.79 -33.98
C LEU A 118 -33.47 18.11 -33.74
N SER A 119 -34.56 18.03 -33.00
CA SER A 119 -35.26 19.23 -32.56
C SER A 119 -34.36 20.10 -31.66
N PRO A 120 -34.51 21.44 -31.63
CA PRO A 120 -33.73 22.33 -30.79
C PRO A 120 -33.72 21.92 -29.33
N ARG A 121 -34.86 21.41 -28.82
CA ARG A 121 -34.98 20.92 -27.43
C ARG A 121 -34.12 19.68 -27.18
N GLN A 122 -34.05 18.74 -28.12
CA GLN A 122 -33.24 17.54 -28.00
C GLN A 122 -31.76 17.90 -28.05
N LYS A 123 -31.32 18.80 -28.94
CA LYS A 123 -29.95 19.29 -28.99
C LYS A 123 -29.53 19.93 -27.66
N SER A 124 -30.41 20.76 -27.08
CA SER A 124 -30.18 21.42 -25.80
C SER A 124 -29.98 20.40 -24.67
N LEU A 125 -30.80 19.36 -24.58
CA LEU A 125 -30.68 18.31 -23.55
C LEU A 125 -29.38 17.53 -23.68
N LEU A 126 -28.96 17.17 -24.90
CA LEU A 126 -27.70 16.43 -25.09
C LEU A 126 -26.47 17.29 -24.78
N LYS A 127 -26.49 18.59 -25.09
CA LYS A 127 -25.45 19.53 -24.69
C LYS A 127 -25.39 19.70 -23.17
N GLU A 128 -26.54 19.71 -22.50
CA GLU A 128 -26.63 19.72 -21.04
C GLU A 128 -26.04 18.45 -20.43
N ASP A 129 -26.30 17.28 -21.01
CA ASP A 129 -25.68 16.03 -20.56
C ASP A 129 -24.15 16.08 -20.68
N ILE A 130 -23.58 16.63 -21.78
CA ILE A 130 -22.13 16.82 -21.94
C ILE A 130 -21.58 17.73 -20.85
N VAL A 131 -22.23 18.86 -20.56
CA VAL A 131 -21.83 19.77 -19.49
C VAL A 131 -21.90 19.07 -18.12
N ASN A 132 -22.97 18.32 -17.86
CA ASN A 132 -23.14 17.59 -16.61
C ASN A 132 -22.07 16.49 -16.42
N ILE A 133 -21.66 15.80 -17.50
CA ILE A 133 -20.53 14.84 -17.42
C ILE A 133 -19.26 15.56 -16.99
N ARG A 134 -18.91 16.71 -17.57
CA ARG A 134 -17.76 17.51 -17.15
C ARG A 134 -17.87 17.90 -15.68
N ILE A 135 -19.02 18.46 -15.27
CA ILE A 135 -19.28 18.86 -13.89
C ILE A 135 -19.12 17.69 -12.91
N CYS A 136 -19.58 16.48 -13.27
CA CYS A 136 -19.41 15.29 -12.42
C CYS A 136 -17.95 14.92 -12.16
N TYR A 137 -17.06 15.15 -13.11
CA TYR A 137 -15.64 14.87 -12.96
C TYR A 137 -14.83 16.07 -12.42
N ASP A 138 -15.30 17.29 -12.65
CA ASP A 138 -14.64 18.52 -12.16
C ASP A 138 -15.06 18.87 -10.72
N GLN A 139 -16.31 18.56 -10.35
CA GLN A 139 -16.82 18.71 -8.98
C GLN A 139 -16.61 17.44 -8.18
N VAL A 140 -15.36 17.16 -7.82
CA VAL A 140 -15.07 16.14 -6.82
C VAL A 140 -15.67 16.60 -5.49
N ASP A 141 -16.49 15.75 -4.85
CA ASP A 141 -16.94 15.96 -3.47
C ASP A 141 -15.72 16.36 -2.63
N ASN A 142 -15.83 17.43 -1.86
CA ASN A 142 -14.74 18.05 -1.08
C ASN A 142 -13.63 17.03 -0.71
N PRO A 143 -12.47 17.00 -1.39
CA PRO A 143 -11.46 15.95 -1.22
C PRO A 143 -11.00 15.84 0.24
N SER A 144 -10.97 16.97 0.95
CA SER A 144 -10.59 17.01 2.36
C SER A 144 -11.60 16.30 3.27
N ALA A 145 -12.89 16.33 2.94
CA ALA A 145 -13.91 15.62 3.72
C ALA A 145 -13.83 14.11 3.49
N VAL A 146 -13.64 13.68 2.24
CA VAL A 146 -13.44 12.26 1.90
C VAL A 146 -12.17 11.74 2.56
N LEU A 147 -11.07 12.50 2.44
CA LEU A 147 -9.79 12.15 3.05
C LEU A 147 -9.88 12.04 4.58
N LYS A 148 -10.59 12.96 5.23
CA LYS A 148 -10.82 12.89 6.69
C LYS A 148 -11.55 11.61 7.08
N THR A 149 -12.55 11.21 6.32
CA THR A 149 -13.32 9.98 6.57
C THR A 149 -12.43 8.74 6.38
N GLU A 150 -11.63 8.69 5.31
CA GLU A 150 -10.70 7.59 5.05
C GLU A 150 -9.59 7.51 6.11
N LEU A 151 -9.01 8.63 6.52
CA LEU A 151 -8.04 8.69 7.61
C LEU A 151 -8.63 8.18 8.93
N ALA A 152 -9.84 8.62 9.28
CA ALA A 152 -10.50 8.16 10.50
C ALA A 152 -10.74 6.64 10.48
N TYR A 153 -11.18 6.11 9.34
CA TYR A 153 -11.36 4.67 9.15
C TYR A 153 -10.04 3.89 9.26
N LEU A 154 -8.99 4.33 8.56
CA LEU A 154 -7.70 3.64 8.56
C LEU A 154 -7.01 3.70 9.91
N VAL A 155 -7.01 4.86 10.57
CA VAL A 155 -6.46 5.02 11.92
C VAL A 155 -7.21 4.12 12.92
N GLU A 156 -8.54 4.07 12.89
CA GLU A 156 -9.30 3.17 13.75
C GLU A 156 -8.98 1.70 13.46
N SER A 157 -8.89 1.33 12.17
CA SER A 157 -8.56 -0.04 11.74
C SER A 157 -7.17 -0.48 12.15
N GLU A 158 -6.17 0.39 12.01
CA GLU A 158 -4.77 0.04 12.30
C GLU A 158 -4.45 0.06 13.80
N PHE A 159 -5.10 0.91 14.56
CA PHE A 159 -4.78 1.14 15.98
C PHE A 159 -5.87 0.71 16.96
N LEU A 160 -7.04 0.30 16.47
CA LEU A 160 -8.17 -0.21 17.27
C LEU A 160 -8.53 0.72 18.45
N GLY A 161 -8.58 2.01 18.22
CA GLY A 161 -8.88 3.02 19.22
C GLY A 161 -7.72 3.38 20.16
N GLN A 162 -6.49 3.00 19.82
CA GLN A 162 -5.27 3.29 20.62
C GLN A 162 -4.24 4.11 19.81
N PHE A 163 -4.70 5.05 19.02
CA PHE A 163 -3.85 5.87 18.18
C PHE A 163 -3.15 6.99 18.95
N CYS A 164 -3.91 7.77 19.73
CA CYS A 164 -3.36 8.87 20.49
C CYS A 164 -2.56 8.36 21.70
N SER A 165 -1.49 9.09 22.03
CA SER A 165 -0.73 8.81 23.24
C SER A 165 -1.59 9.03 24.48
N SER A 166 -1.45 8.16 25.49
CA SER A 166 -2.08 8.36 26.81
C SER A 166 -1.45 9.52 27.60
N LYS A 167 -0.31 10.03 27.14
CA LYS A 167 0.47 11.10 27.80
C LYS A 167 0.30 12.48 27.16
N SER A 168 -0.55 12.58 26.13
CA SER A 168 -0.78 13.86 25.42
C SER A 168 -2.22 13.95 24.91
N ASP A 169 -2.82 15.12 25.05
CA ASP A 169 -4.18 15.38 24.55
C ASP A 169 -4.24 15.56 23.03
N LEU A 170 -3.10 15.76 22.37
CA LEU A 170 -3.04 16.02 20.92
C LEU A 170 -1.99 15.15 20.25
N THR A 171 -2.44 14.46 19.22
CA THR A 171 -1.59 13.77 18.26
C THR A 171 -1.54 14.54 16.97
N CYS A 172 -0.37 14.72 16.40
CA CYS A 172 -0.18 15.37 15.11
C CYS A 172 0.63 14.47 14.17
N VAL A 173 0.16 14.36 12.94
CA VAL A 173 0.89 13.72 11.84
C VAL A 173 1.00 14.70 10.70
N MET A 174 2.22 14.93 10.22
CA MET A 174 2.50 15.72 9.05
C MET A 174 3.29 14.87 8.06
N PHE A 175 2.89 14.94 6.83
CA PHE A 175 3.49 14.20 5.74
C PHE A 175 3.80 15.15 4.60
N ASP A 176 5.07 15.26 4.24
CA ASP A 176 5.53 16.16 3.20
C ASP A 176 6.11 15.37 2.02
N THR A 177 5.84 15.86 0.82
CA THR A 177 6.40 15.32 -0.43
C THR A 177 7.51 16.23 -0.95
N GLU A 178 8.35 15.69 -1.85
CA GLU A 178 9.41 16.47 -2.51
C GLU A 178 8.86 17.51 -3.50
N GLU A 179 7.61 17.37 -3.93
CA GLU A 179 6.92 18.24 -4.88
C GLU A 179 6.00 19.28 -4.20
N GLU A 180 6.31 19.66 -2.96
CA GLU A 180 5.53 20.62 -2.16
C GLU A 180 4.08 20.19 -1.85
N GLY A 181 3.78 18.89 -1.97
CA GLY A 181 2.55 18.32 -1.46
C GLY A 181 2.65 18.10 0.05
N SER A 182 1.55 18.19 0.74
CA SER A 182 1.52 17.97 2.18
C SER A 182 0.19 17.41 2.65
N LEU A 183 0.25 16.60 3.72
CA LEU A 183 -0.92 16.18 4.45
C LEU A 183 -0.63 16.38 5.94
N VAL A 184 -1.46 17.17 6.60
CA VAL A 184 -1.40 17.35 8.04
C VAL A 184 -2.74 16.92 8.63
N PHE A 185 -2.70 16.04 9.60
CA PHE A 185 -3.89 15.75 10.38
C PHE A 185 -3.62 15.72 11.87
N LYS A 186 -4.61 16.09 12.63
CA LYS A 186 -4.59 16.08 14.09
C LYS A 186 -5.66 15.14 14.62
N ALA A 187 -5.35 14.46 15.70
CA ALA A 187 -6.30 13.61 16.40
C ALA A 187 -6.33 13.94 17.89
N LYS A 188 -7.52 13.81 18.45
CA LYS A 188 -7.79 13.95 19.89
C LYS A 188 -8.75 12.86 20.32
N ASN A 189 -8.47 12.23 21.46
CA ASN A 189 -9.28 11.11 21.96
C ASN A 189 -9.48 9.99 20.90
N ASN A 190 -8.42 9.67 20.16
CA ASN A 190 -8.42 8.70 19.05
C ASN A 190 -9.35 9.05 17.87
N GLN A 191 -9.78 10.29 17.74
CA GLN A 191 -10.61 10.76 16.64
C GLN A 191 -9.86 11.81 15.81
N VAL A 192 -9.85 11.66 14.48
CA VAL A 192 -9.28 12.63 13.55
C VAL A 192 -10.15 13.89 13.55
N THR A 193 -9.59 15.02 14.02
CA THR A 193 -10.31 16.28 14.19
C THR A 193 -10.13 17.22 13.02
N GLU A 194 -8.89 17.41 12.57
CA GLU A 194 -8.50 18.36 11.52
C GLU A 194 -7.71 17.64 10.43
N VAL A 195 -7.92 18.04 9.18
CA VAL A 195 -7.14 17.57 8.02
C VAL A 195 -6.87 18.75 7.10
N SER A 196 -5.62 18.94 6.71
CA SER A 196 -5.18 19.86 5.65
C SER A 196 -4.40 19.05 4.61
N PHE A 197 -4.65 19.27 3.33
CA PHE A 197 -4.13 18.45 2.27
C PHE A 197 -3.82 19.21 0.99
N SER A 198 -2.65 18.93 0.41
CA SER A 198 -2.21 19.35 -0.92
C SER A 198 -1.65 18.12 -1.65
N GLU A 199 -2.23 17.77 -2.78
CA GLU A 199 -2.11 16.44 -3.40
C GLU A 199 -0.78 16.14 -4.09
N ARG A 200 0.10 17.11 -4.34
CA ARG A 200 1.29 16.94 -5.20
C ARG A 200 2.26 15.91 -4.67
N GLY A 201 2.81 15.08 -5.56
CA GLY A 201 3.92 14.17 -5.26
C GLY A 201 3.61 13.01 -4.31
N PHE A 202 2.34 12.72 -4.01
CA PHE A 202 1.97 11.55 -3.22
C PHE A 202 2.06 10.25 -4.04
N TYR A 203 2.52 9.17 -3.40
CA TYR A 203 2.49 7.83 -3.96
C TYR A 203 1.06 7.42 -4.39
N GLU A 204 0.97 6.55 -5.38
CA GLU A 204 -0.33 6.04 -5.86
C GLU A 204 -0.99 5.09 -4.88
N ASP A 205 -0.18 4.24 -4.26
CA ASP A 205 -0.62 3.24 -3.29
C ASP A 205 0.55 2.88 -2.39
N ILE A 206 0.33 2.01 -1.40
CA ILE A 206 1.34 1.49 -0.49
C ILE A 206 0.96 0.06 -0.09
N THR A 207 1.97 -0.80 0.07
CA THR A 207 1.76 -2.16 0.59
C THR A 207 2.48 -2.31 1.92
N TYR A 208 1.78 -2.81 2.95
CA TYR A 208 2.36 -3.13 4.24
C TYR A 208 2.23 -4.63 4.54
N VAL A 209 3.36 -5.29 4.78
CA VAL A 209 3.44 -6.70 5.14
C VAL A 209 3.96 -6.80 6.57
N GLU A 210 3.09 -7.18 7.51
CA GLU A 210 3.44 -7.41 8.92
C GLU A 210 3.88 -8.86 9.13
N SER A 211 3.25 -9.81 8.43
CA SER A 211 3.60 -11.22 8.59
C SER A 211 3.30 -12.04 7.34
N PRO A 212 4.23 -12.92 6.92
CA PRO A 212 3.98 -13.88 5.84
C PRO A 212 2.96 -14.96 6.24
N LEU A 213 2.61 -15.07 7.52
CA LEU A 213 1.63 -16.04 8.02
C LEU A 213 0.21 -15.75 7.54
N TYR A 214 -0.07 -14.53 7.08
CA TYR A 214 -1.36 -14.20 6.45
C TYR A 214 -1.68 -15.06 5.22
N PHE A 215 -0.67 -15.67 4.60
CA PHE A 215 -0.88 -16.70 3.57
C PHE A 215 -1.73 -17.88 4.05
N HIS A 216 -1.66 -18.26 5.33
CA HIS A 216 -2.51 -19.30 5.89
C HIS A 216 -3.97 -18.92 5.94
N LEU A 217 -4.23 -17.64 6.03
CA LEU A 217 -5.56 -17.08 6.28
C LEU A 217 -6.24 -16.57 5.01
N LEU A 218 -5.54 -16.55 3.85
CA LEU A 218 -6.06 -15.98 2.61
C LEU A 218 -7.47 -16.48 2.27
N ASP A 219 -7.66 -17.79 2.23
CA ASP A 219 -8.96 -18.39 1.90
C ASP A 219 -10.00 -18.14 3.00
N SER A 220 -9.59 -18.19 4.28
CA SER A 220 -10.46 -18.00 5.43
C SER A 220 -10.89 -16.55 5.59
N LEU A 221 -9.96 -15.61 5.46
CA LEU A 221 -10.26 -14.17 5.52
C LEU A 221 -11.22 -13.78 4.41
N ARG A 222 -10.94 -14.20 3.19
CA ARG A 222 -11.79 -13.86 2.03
C ARG A 222 -13.21 -14.40 2.14
N ASN A 223 -13.37 -15.60 2.70
CA ASN A 223 -14.68 -16.24 2.83
C ASN A 223 -15.46 -15.76 4.06
N SER A 224 -14.82 -15.00 4.97
CA SER A 224 -15.50 -14.48 6.16
C SER A 224 -16.48 -13.37 5.81
N VAL A 225 -17.65 -13.38 6.47
CA VAL A 225 -18.66 -12.31 6.32
C VAL A 225 -18.08 -10.97 6.76
N ALA A 226 -17.33 -10.96 7.88
CA ALA A 226 -16.68 -9.76 8.41
C ALA A 226 -15.74 -9.09 7.40
N TYR A 227 -15.02 -9.87 6.60
CA TYR A 227 -14.14 -9.34 5.56
C TYR A 227 -14.90 -8.63 4.43
N ARG A 228 -16.10 -9.14 4.06
CA ARG A 228 -16.93 -8.55 2.99
C ARG A 228 -17.65 -7.28 3.44
N GLU A 229 -18.07 -7.21 4.70
CA GLU A 229 -18.90 -6.13 5.22
C GLU A 229 -18.12 -4.92 5.74
N MET A 230 -16.79 -4.96 5.75
CA MET A 230 -15.93 -3.91 6.31
C MET A 230 -16.13 -2.50 5.73
N LYS A 231 -16.84 -2.37 4.60
CA LYS A 231 -17.11 -1.05 3.95
C LYS A 231 -18.51 -0.49 4.21
N SER A 232 -19.44 -1.22 4.81
CA SER A 232 -20.86 -0.89 4.69
C SER A 232 -21.60 -0.43 5.94
N VAL A 233 -21.00 -0.51 7.13
CA VAL A 233 -21.74 -0.20 8.37
C VAL A 233 -21.02 0.85 9.20
N SER A 234 -21.59 2.05 9.25
CA SER A 234 -21.21 3.11 10.20
C SER A 234 -21.34 2.58 11.63
N GLY A 235 -20.24 2.58 12.38
CA GLY A 235 -20.18 2.13 13.78
C GLY A 235 -19.64 0.71 13.99
N PHE A 236 -19.26 -0.03 12.94
CA PHE A 236 -18.63 -1.33 13.06
C PHE A 236 -17.11 -1.18 13.26
N ARG A 237 -16.56 -1.76 14.32
CA ARG A 237 -15.11 -1.81 14.49
C ARG A 237 -14.51 -2.85 13.56
N PRO A 238 -13.45 -2.50 12.77
CA PRO A 238 -12.77 -3.46 11.93
C PRO A 238 -12.24 -4.64 12.77
N MET A 239 -12.56 -5.86 12.38
CA MET A 239 -12.05 -7.07 13.04
C MET A 239 -10.66 -7.47 12.53
N VAL A 240 -10.25 -6.91 11.38
CA VAL A 240 -8.96 -7.19 10.72
C VAL A 240 -8.33 -5.84 10.36
N PRO A 241 -7.05 -5.61 10.67
CA PRO A 241 -6.37 -4.38 10.26
C PRO A 241 -6.43 -4.15 8.76
N ALA A 242 -6.53 -2.89 8.34
CA ALA A 242 -6.70 -2.53 6.93
C ALA A 242 -5.52 -2.99 6.07
N HIS A 243 -4.29 -2.97 6.59
CA HIS A 243 -3.11 -3.46 5.87
C HIS A 243 -3.19 -4.97 5.58
N VAL A 244 -3.74 -5.78 6.50
CA VAL A 244 -3.93 -7.23 6.28
C VAL A 244 -4.93 -7.44 5.15
N LYS A 245 -6.05 -6.68 5.19
CA LYS A 245 -7.04 -6.71 4.13
C LYS A 245 -6.46 -6.29 2.79
N ASP A 246 -5.71 -5.20 2.75
CA ASP A 246 -5.05 -4.69 1.55
C ASP A 246 -4.08 -5.73 0.95
N PHE A 247 -3.26 -6.36 1.79
CA PHE A 247 -2.35 -7.43 1.37
C PHE A 247 -3.11 -8.62 0.76
N VAL A 248 -4.16 -9.09 1.44
CA VAL A 248 -5.00 -10.19 0.96
C VAL A 248 -5.66 -9.85 -0.38
N ASP A 249 -6.22 -8.64 -0.51
CA ASP A 249 -6.84 -8.17 -1.76
C ASP A 249 -5.82 -8.10 -2.90
N LYS A 250 -4.62 -7.57 -2.65
CA LYS A 250 -3.53 -7.48 -3.62
C LYS A 250 -3.09 -8.84 -4.10
N VAL A 251 -2.74 -9.73 -3.18
CA VAL A 251 -2.30 -11.10 -3.50
C VAL A 251 -3.40 -11.88 -4.25
N TRP A 252 -4.66 -11.64 -3.90
CA TRP A 252 -5.77 -12.32 -4.58
C TRP A 252 -6.04 -11.76 -5.98
N ASN A 253 -5.96 -10.46 -6.18
CA ASN A 253 -6.24 -9.80 -7.46
C ASN A 253 -5.20 -10.10 -8.56
N ILE A 254 -4.06 -10.70 -8.20
CA ILE A 254 -3.05 -11.21 -9.15
C ILE A 254 -3.66 -12.16 -10.19
N GLN A 255 -4.73 -12.90 -9.84
CA GLN A 255 -5.46 -13.75 -10.78
C GLN A 255 -5.93 -12.99 -12.03
N SER A 256 -6.33 -11.73 -11.85
CA SER A 256 -6.85 -10.90 -12.93
C SER A 256 -5.75 -10.49 -13.92
N PHE A 257 -4.52 -10.35 -13.43
CA PHE A 257 -3.34 -10.05 -14.26
C PHE A 257 -2.85 -11.29 -15.01
N HIS A 258 -2.86 -12.47 -14.39
CA HIS A 258 -2.46 -13.71 -15.04
C HIS A 258 -3.51 -14.32 -15.99
N ALA A 259 -4.75 -13.79 -15.99
CA ALA A 259 -5.80 -14.25 -16.92
C ALA A 259 -5.59 -13.71 -18.35
N GLN A 260 -4.81 -12.67 -18.54
CA GLN A 260 -4.38 -12.19 -19.85
C GLN A 260 -2.94 -12.65 -20.10
N PRO A 261 -2.57 -13.11 -21.32
CA PRO A 261 -1.17 -13.34 -21.65
C PRO A 261 -0.46 -11.99 -21.42
N SER A 262 0.37 -11.91 -20.38
CA SER A 262 1.08 -10.68 -20.07
C SER A 262 2.09 -10.45 -21.20
N LEU A 263 2.03 -9.26 -21.80
CA LEU A 263 3.04 -8.79 -22.75
C LEU A 263 4.39 -8.54 -22.06
N PHE A 264 4.41 -8.63 -20.72
CA PHE A 264 5.58 -8.35 -19.89
C PHE A 264 5.96 -9.60 -19.10
N GLU A 265 7.26 -9.82 -18.94
CA GLU A 265 7.77 -10.86 -18.06
C GLU A 265 7.46 -10.52 -16.58
N PRO A 266 7.25 -11.55 -15.73
CA PRO A 266 7.08 -11.34 -14.29
C PRO A 266 8.27 -10.59 -13.69
N GLN A 267 8.02 -9.51 -12.94
CA GLN A 267 9.10 -8.71 -12.31
C GLN A 267 9.93 -9.53 -11.31
N SER A 268 9.34 -10.54 -10.67
CA SER A 268 10.07 -11.39 -9.71
C SER A 268 11.25 -12.14 -10.31
N LYS A 269 11.25 -12.39 -11.63
CA LYS A 269 12.36 -13.04 -12.32
C LYS A 269 13.67 -12.27 -12.25
N GLU A 270 13.62 -10.96 -12.21
CA GLU A 270 14.81 -10.10 -12.08
C GLU A 270 15.53 -10.31 -10.75
N TYR A 271 14.80 -10.77 -9.71
CA TYR A 271 15.31 -10.93 -8.35
C TYR A 271 15.60 -12.38 -7.97
N HIS A 272 15.44 -13.32 -8.90
CA HIS A 272 15.73 -14.75 -8.71
C HIS A 272 15.11 -15.37 -7.45
N THR A 273 13.93 -14.89 -7.05
CA THR A 273 13.22 -15.42 -5.86
C THR A 273 12.88 -16.89 -5.99
N GLU A 274 12.56 -17.34 -7.21
CA GLU A 274 12.25 -18.75 -7.53
C GLU A 274 13.44 -19.69 -7.28
N ASP A 275 14.66 -19.21 -7.56
CA ASP A 275 15.89 -19.99 -7.33
C ASP A 275 16.16 -20.18 -5.83
N ILE A 276 15.85 -19.17 -5.02
CA ILE A 276 16.04 -19.20 -3.56
C ILE A 276 15.09 -20.22 -2.91
N ILE A 277 13.81 -20.18 -3.29
CA ILE A 277 12.81 -21.05 -2.70
C ILE A 277 12.61 -22.37 -3.46
N HIS A 278 13.34 -22.56 -4.58
CA HIS A 278 13.23 -23.75 -5.46
C HIS A 278 11.80 -24.04 -5.94
N GLY A 279 11.05 -22.99 -6.29
CA GLY A 279 9.68 -23.09 -6.75
C GLY A 279 9.02 -21.73 -6.86
N THR A 280 7.72 -21.70 -7.16
CA THR A 280 6.99 -20.46 -7.39
C THR A 280 5.59 -20.50 -6.78
N PHE A 281 5.09 -19.36 -6.35
CA PHE A 281 3.69 -19.20 -5.98
C PHE A 281 2.88 -18.76 -7.18
N ALA A 282 1.77 -19.42 -7.42
CA ALA A 282 0.87 -19.10 -8.52
C ALA A 282 -0.59 -19.35 -8.15
N TYR A 283 -1.49 -18.69 -8.86
CA TYR A 283 -2.92 -18.99 -8.76
C TYR A 283 -3.26 -20.25 -9.56
N ASP A 284 -3.81 -21.25 -8.89
CA ASP A 284 -4.30 -22.48 -9.51
C ASP A 284 -5.79 -22.38 -9.82
N LYS A 285 -6.13 -22.39 -11.12
CA LYS A 285 -7.53 -22.29 -11.59
C LYS A 285 -8.38 -23.48 -11.15
N SER A 286 -7.78 -24.67 -10.96
CA SER A 286 -8.50 -25.89 -10.60
C SER A 286 -8.96 -25.88 -9.15
N SER A 287 -8.09 -25.48 -8.23
CA SER A 287 -8.40 -25.34 -6.79
C SER A 287 -8.94 -23.96 -6.41
N ARG A 288 -8.92 -22.99 -7.35
CA ARG A 288 -9.28 -21.58 -7.13
C ARG A 288 -8.56 -20.97 -5.92
N SER A 289 -7.30 -21.30 -5.74
CA SER A 289 -6.47 -20.86 -4.63
C SER A 289 -5.04 -20.59 -5.08
N ILE A 290 -4.28 -19.85 -4.24
CA ILE A 290 -2.84 -19.72 -4.43
C ILE A 290 -2.18 -21.02 -3.95
N VAL A 291 -1.23 -21.52 -4.75
CA VAL A 291 -0.46 -22.71 -4.43
C VAL A 291 1.02 -22.47 -4.65
N TYR A 292 1.86 -23.13 -3.86
CA TYR A 292 3.27 -23.23 -4.12
C TYR A 292 3.53 -24.41 -5.06
N GLN A 293 4.21 -24.16 -6.17
CA GLN A 293 4.54 -25.13 -7.20
C GLN A 293 6.03 -25.49 -7.11
N LYS A 294 6.33 -26.76 -6.94
CA LYS A 294 7.68 -27.30 -6.92
C LYS A 294 7.70 -28.71 -7.51
N ASP A 295 8.62 -28.96 -8.44
CA ASP A 295 8.82 -30.28 -9.07
C ASP A 295 7.51 -30.93 -9.58
N GLY A 296 6.60 -30.13 -10.16
CA GLY A 296 5.29 -30.57 -10.62
C GLY A 296 4.23 -30.77 -9.53
N LEU A 297 4.59 -30.60 -8.26
CA LEU A 297 3.67 -30.68 -7.12
C LEU A 297 3.03 -29.32 -6.85
N LYS A 298 1.75 -29.32 -6.47
CA LYS A 298 0.99 -28.16 -6.02
C LYS A 298 0.72 -28.28 -4.52
N ILE A 299 1.31 -27.43 -3.74
CA ILE A 299 1.25 -27.46 -2.27
C ILE A 299 0.48 -26.25 -1.78
N LYS A 300 -0.51 -26.45 -0.91
CA LYS A 300 -1.24 -25.33 -0.28
C LYS A 300 -0.33 -24.56 0.64
N PRO A 301 -0.46 -23.20 0.73
CA PRO A 301 0.41 -22.36 1.54
C PRO A 301 0.50 -22.78 3.01
N ILE A 302 -0.57 -23.34 3.59
CA ILE A 302 -0.56 -23.83 4.97
C ILE A 302 0.51 -24.91 5.23
N ASN A 303 0.84 -25.71 4.22
CA ASN A 303 1.82 -26.80 4.30
C ASN A 303 3.22 -26.39 3.84
N VAL A 304 3.44 -25.10 3.56
CA VAL A 304 4.73 -24.55 3.12
C VAL A 304 5.44 -23.91 4.30
N ALA A 305 6.76 -24.04 4.38
CA ALA A 305 7.56 -23.39 5.42
C ALA A 305 7.41 -21.87 5.40
N SER A 306 7.46 -21.24 6.58
CA SER A 306 7.24 -19.78 6.72
C SER A 306 8.21 -18.95 5.90
N GLY A 307 9.50 -19.32 5.86
CA GLY A 307 10.49 -18.61 5.06
C GLY A 307 10.21 -18.64 3.56
N ILE A 308 9.70 -19.76 3.02
CA ILE A 308 9.27 -19.84 1.62
C ILE A 308 8.11 -18.88 1.38
N LYS A 309 7.21 -18.70 2.34
CA LYS A 309 6.07 -17.76 2.23
C LYS A 309 6.51 -16.30 2.18
N SER A 310 7.57 -15.92 2.90
CA SER A 310 8.12 -14.55 2.84
C SER A 310 8.57 -14.21 1.42
N PHE A 311 9.38 -15.06 0.81
CA PHE A 311 9.79 -14.88 -0.59
C PHE A 311 8.60 -14.98 -1.55
N GLY A 312 7.66 -15.89 -1.30
CA GLY A 312 6.45 -16.05 -2.12
C GLY A 312 5.53 -14.84 -2.05
N ALA A 313 5.39 -14.19 -0.88
CA ALA A 313 4.66 -12.94 -0.75
C ALA A 313 5.31 -11.84 -1.60
N LEU A 314 6.63 -11.70 -1.49
CA LEU A 314 7.38 -10.73 -2.27
C LEU A 314 7.26 -10.99 -3.77
N GLN A 315 7.41 -12.25 -4.20
CA GLN A 315 7.20 -12.68 -5.59
C GLN A 315 5.82 -12.24 -6.10
N LEU A 316 4.76 -12.58 -5.37
CA LEU A 316 3.40 -12.25 -5.79
C LEU A 316 3.15 -10.74 -5.85
N LEU A 317 3.69 -9.97 -4.90
CA LEU A 317 3.55 -8.50 -4.90
C LEU A 317 4.27 -7.86 -6.10
N LEU A 318 5.45 -8.37 -6.48
CA LEU A 318 6.18 -7.95 -7.67
C LEU A 318 5.42 -8.30 -8.95
N ASP A 319 5.01 -9.56 -9.10
CA ASP A 319 4.31 -10.06 -10.30
C ASP A 319 2.91 -9.43 -10.48
N GLY A 320 2.28 -9.00 -9.38
CA GLY A 320 1.02 -8.26 -9.37
C GLY A 320 1.17 -6.76 -9.55
N TYR A 321 2.39 -6.24 -9.73
CA TYR A 321 2.68 -4.80 -9.78
C TYR A 321 2.10 -4.04 -8.57
N CYS A 322 2.00 -4.71 -7.42
CA CYS A 322 1.51 -4.12 -6.18
C CYS A 322 2.55 -3.21 -5.53
N ILE A 323 3.82 -3.36 -5.91
CA ILE A 323 4.95 -2.52 -5.52
C ILE A 323 5.66 -2.01 -6.77
N SER A 324 6.07 -0.74 -6.75
CA SER A 324 6.75 -0.05 -7.85
C SER A 324 7.42 1.23 -7.32
N ASN A 325 8.07 2.00 -8.20
CA ASN A 325 8.63 3.31 -7.84
C ASN A 325 7.60 4.28 -7.25
N ASN A 326 6.32 4.12 -7.59
CA ASN A 326 5.21 4.94 -7.07
C ASN A 326 4.28 4.19 -6.09
N ARG A 327 4.66 2.97 -5.69
CA ARG A 327 3.94 2.09 -4.76
C ARG A 327 4.93 1.43 -3.81
N PRO A 328 5.35 2.15 -2.75
CA PRO A 328 6.34 1.65 -1.80
C PRO A 328 5.89 0.40 -1.05
N LEU A 329 6.88 -0.34 -0.57
CA LEU A 329 6.72 -1.50 0.29
C LEU A 329 7.13 -1.16 1.72
N ILE A 330 6.29 -1.50 2.69
CA ILE A 330 6.67 -1.58 4.09
C ILE A 330 6.68 -3.05 4.48
N TRP A 331 7.77 -3.51 5.12
CA TRP A 331 7.86 -4.86 5.64
C TRP A 331 8.34 -4.85 7.09
N ASP A 332 7.47 -5.33 7.97
CA ASP A 332 7.77 -5.39 9.39
C ASP A 332 8.47 -6.71 9.72
N GLU A 333 9.67 -6.61 10.31
CA GLU A 333 10.48 -7.74 10.76
C GLU A 333 10.61 -8.87 9.70
N PRO A 334 11.15 -8.58 8.50
CA PRO A 334 11.25 -9.56 7.41
C PRO A 334 12.06 -10.80 7.78
N GLU A 335 12.94 -10.68 8.76
CA GLU A 335 13.76 -11.77 9.30
C GLU A 335 12.98 -12.81 10.10
N ASN A 336 11.76 -12.50 10.51
CA ASN A 336 10.95 -13.40 11.32
C ASN A 336 10.72 -14.74 10.59
N HIS A 337 10.97 -15.83 11.33
CA HIS A 337 10.89 -17.19 10.82
C HIS A 337 11.88 -17.56 9.71
N LEU A 338 12.89 -16.72 9.44
CA LEU A 338 13.97 -17.03 8.50
C LEU A 338 15.20 -17.57 9.20
N HIS A 339 15.77 -18.65 8.66
CA HIS A 339 17.12 -19.07 9.04
C HIS A 339 18.12 -17.95 8.72
N PRO A 340 19.20 -17.74 9.50
CA PRO A 340 20.17 -16.66 9.26
C PRO A 340 20.65 -16.55 7.82
N GLN A 341 20.91 -17.66 7.14
CA GLN A 341 21.28 -17.68 5.72
C GLN A 341 20.18 -17.05 4.84
N TRP A 342 18.92 -17.33 5.13
CA TRP A 342 17.80 -16.79 4.37
C TRP A 342 17.52 -15.33 4.71
N GLN A 343 17.88 -14.88 5.91
CA GLN A 343 17.85 -13.44 6.25
C GLN A 343 18.83 -12.67 5.34
N VAL A 344 20.01 -13.22 5.09
CA VAL A 344 21.01 -12.62 4.20
C VAL A 344 20.50 -12.55 2.75
N GLU A 345 19.92 -13.64 2.25
CA GLU A 345 19.34 -13.67 0.90
C GLU A 345 18.14 -12.71 0.77
N PHE A 346 17.27 -12.62 1.78
CA PHE A 346 16.13 -11.72 1.77
C PHE A 346 16.59 -10.25 1.77
N ALA A 347 17.59 -9.91 2.58
CA ALA A 347 18.20 -8.58 2.59
C ALA A 347 18.79 -8.21 1.23
N LYS A 348 19.46 -9.16 0.55
CA LYS A 348 19.97 -8.99 -0.81
C LYS A 348 18.85 -8.63 -1.80
N VAL A 349 17.76 -9.38 -1.78
CA VAL A 349 16.59 -9.12 -2.66
C VAL A 349 15.98 -7.76 -2.37
N ILE A 350 15.80 -7.38 -1.10
CA ILE A 350 15.30 -6.05 -0.73
C ILE A 350 16.20 -4.94 -1.29
N VAL A 351 17.52 -5.08 -1.15
CA VAL A 351 18.47 -4.08 -1.68
C VAL A 351 18.41 -4.00 -3.22
N GLN A 352 18.24 -5.13 -3.91
CA GLN A 352 18.07 -5.15 -5.37
C GLN A 352 16.78 -4.44 -5.80
N ILE A 353 15.67 -4.64 -5.09
CA ILE A 353 14.39 -3.96 -5.32
C ILE A 353 14.55 -2.44 -5.16
N VAL A 354 15.27 -2.02 -4.11
CA VAL A 354 15.56 -0.59 -3.92
C VAL A 354 16.46 -0.05 -5.02
N ASN A 355 17.45 -0.82 -5.46
CA ASN A 355 18.34 -0.43 -6.57
C ASN A 355 17.59 -0.27 -7.90
N SER A 356 16.45 -0.96 -8.09
CA SER A 356 15.57 -0.76 -9.24
C SER A 356 14.62 0.45 -9.10
N GLY A 357 14.73 1.21 -8.01
CA GLY A 357 13.99 2.45 -7.78
C GLY A 357 12.69 2.29 -6.98
N ILE A 358 12.41 1.12 -6.41
CA ILE A 358 11.23 0.88 -5.58
C ILE A 358 11.56 1.28 -4.13
N PRO A 359 10.85 2.24 -3.52
CA PRO A 359 11.08 2.62 -2.13
C PRO A 359 10.62 1.51 -1.18
N VAL A 360 11.47 1.18 -0.21
CA VAL A 360 11.18 0.15 0.79
C VAL A 360 11.45 0.68 2.20
N MET A 361 10.55 0.41 3.13
CA MET A 361 10.79 0.57 4.55
C MET A 361 10.77 -0.79 5.23
N ILE A 362 11.75 -1.04 6.06
CA ILE A 362 11.82 -2.25 6.89
C ILE A 362 11.99 -1.86 8.36
N SER A 363 11.37 -2.60 9.25
CA SER A 363 11.74 -2.63 10.66
C SER A 363 12.52 -3.91 10.95
N THR A 364 13.52 -3.86 11.80
CA THR A 364 14.32 -5.04 12.16
C THR A 364 14.89 -4.96 13.56
N HIS A 365 15.05 -6.11 14.19
CA HIS A 365 15.83 -6.29 15.40
C HIS A 365 17.00 -7.28 15.21
N SER A 366 17.20 -7.79 13.97
CA SER A 366 18.22 -8.78 13.66
C SER A 366 19.55 -8.12 13.25
N PRO A 367 20.65 -8.35 14.00
CA PRO A 367 21.96 -7.87 13.59
C PRO A 367 22.44 -8.53 12.28
N TYR A 368 22.03 -9.78 12.01
CA TYR A 368 22.38 -10.48 10.76
C TYR A 368 21.72 -9.81 9.56
N PHE A 369 20.43 -9.51 9.67
CA PHE A 369 19.69 -8.85 8.61
C PHE A 369 20.21 -7.44 8.35
N LEU A 370 20.44 -6.66 9.41
CA LEU A 370 20.99 -5.31 9.33
C LEU A 370 22.38 -5.29 8.67
N GLN A 371 23.28 -6.21 9.08
CA GLN A 371 24.61 -6.30 8.49
C GLN A 371 24.56 -6.71 7.02
N ALA A 372 23.64 -7.60 6.63
CA ALA A 372 23.42 -7.97 5.24
C ALA A 372 22.92 -6.79 4.41
N VAL A 373 21.95 -6.01 4.91
CA VAL A 373 21.47 -4.78 4.27
C VAL A 373 22.63 -3.81 4.04
N ARG A 374 23.44 -3.54 5.06
CA ARG A 374 24.62 -2.68 4.95
C ARG A 374 25.61 -3.18 3.89
N TYR A 375 25.93 -4.47 3.91
CA TYR A 375 26.86 -5.09 2.97
C TYR A 375 26.38 -4.98 1.52
N TYR A 376 25.13 -5.36 1.26
CA TYR A 376 24.58 -5.32 -0.10
C TYR A 376 24.33 -3.90 -0.59
N SER A 377 23.98 -2.97 0.28
CA SER A 377 23.86 -1.55 -0.09
C SER A 377 25.18 -0.99 -0.59
N ALA A 378 26.31 -1.34 0.06
CA ALA A 378 27.64 -0.99 -0.41
C ALA A 378 27.99 -1.70 -1.73
N MET A 379 27.67 -3.00 -1.83
CA MET A 379 27.94 -3.79 -3.04
C MET A 379 27.23 -3.24 -4.29
N TYR A 380 25.99 -2.76 -4.12
CA TYR A 380 25.19 -2.15 -5.20
C TYR A 380 25.34 -0.62 -5.30
N SER A 381 26.20 -0.02 -4.47
CA SER A 381 26.50 1.43 -4.45
C SER A 381 25.25 2.31 -4.23
N ILE A 382 24.34 1.84 -3.37
CA ILE A 382 23.11 2.56 -3.03
C ILE A 382 23.12 3.14 -1.60
N GLU A 383 24.27 3.17 -0.88
CA GLU A 383 24.36 3.61 0.52
C GLU A 383 23.76 5.00 0.74
N LYS A 384 23.93 5.89 -0.23
CA LYS A 384 23.37 7.26 -0.17
C LYS A 384 21.84 7.33 -0.21
N TYR A 385 21.18 6.21 -0.55
CA TYR A 385 19.73 6.08 -0.56
C TYR A 385 19.21 5.23 0.60
N VAL A 386 20.06 4.94 1.58
CA VAL A 386 19.67 4.16 2.76
C VAL A 386 19.72 5.04 4.00
N ASN A 387 18.56 5.16 4.67
CA ASN A 387 18.43 5.91 5.92
C ASN A 387 18.17 4.94 7.06
N TYR A 388 18.92 5.08 8.16
CA TYR A 388 18.79 4.24 9.35
C TYR A 388 18.25 5.07 10.51
N TYR A 389 17.25 4.55 11.18
CA TYR A 389 16.62 5.16 12.35
C TYR A 389 16.64 4.18 13.52
N MET A 390 17.02 4.67 14.69
CA MET A 390 17.01 3.89 15.92
C MET A 390 15.95 4.41 16.89
N ALA A 391 15.19 3.49 17.47
CA ALA A 391 14.23 3.78 18.50
C ALA A 391 14.96 3.95 19.85
N GLU A 392 14.79 5.10 20.50
CA GLU A 392 15.38 5.42 21.81
C GLU A 392 14.26 5.70 22.82
N SER A 393 14.29 5.01 23.97
CA SER A 393 13.37 5.27 25.09
C SER A 393 13.79 6.50 25.86
N GLY A 394 12.85 7.43 26.08
CA GLY A 394 13.02 8.55 26.98
C GLY A 394 12.79 8.19 28.47
N LYS A 395 13.06 9.12 29.36
CA LYS A 395 12.84 8.97 30.81
C LYS A 395 11.35 8.85 31.18
N ASP A 396 10.47 9.23 30.27
CA ASP A 396 9.01 9.24 30.38
C ASP A 396 8.36 8.00 29.74
N ASP A 397 9.13 6.93 29.45
CA ASP A 397 8.70 5.73 28.71
C ASP A 397 8.12 6.04 27.31
N MET A 398 8.33 7.24 26.80
CA MET A 398 8.01 7.56 25.41
C MET A 398 9.24 7.30 24.56
N VAL A 399 8.99 6.97 23.28
CA VAL A 399 10.03 6.63 22.31
C VAL A 399 10.19 7.75 21.31
N SER A 400 11.44 8.11 21.02
CA SER A 400 11.80 8.98 19.89
C SER A 400 12.59 8.20 18.86
N MET A 401 12.40 8.52 17.58
CA MET A 401 13.17 7.93 16.49
C MET A 401 14.32 8.87 16.13
N LYS A 402 15.54 8.36 16.25
CA LYS A 402 16.77 9.09 15.95
C LYS A 402 17.37 8.58 14.66
N GLU A 403 17.70 9.47 13.76
CA GLU A 403 18.48 9.14 12.58
C GLU A 403 19.92 8.78 12.97
N VAL A 404 20.42 7.62 12.52
CA VAL A 404 21.72 7.05 12.85
C VAL A 404 22.47 6.59 11.60
N THR A 405 22.14 7.16 10.46
CA THR A 405 22.73 6.81 9.15
C THR A 405 24.24 6.95 9.15
N ASP A 406 24.78 7.96 9.81
CA ASP A 406 26.23 8.23 9.89
C ASP A 406 26.95 7.45 11.01
N ASP A 407 26.20 6.84 11.95
CA ASP A 407 26.76 6.09 13.08
C ASP A 407 26.05 4.76 13.36
N LEU A 408 26.21 3.82 12.44
CA LEU A 408 25.65 2.46 12.58
C LEU A 408 26.34 1.64 13.69
N ASN A 409 27.51 2.04 14.18
CA ASN A 409 28.17 1.29 15.24
C ASN A 409 27.36 1.29 16.53
N GLN A 410 26.68 2.39 16.85
CA GLN A 410 25.78 2.47 17.99
C GLN A 410 24.66 1.43 17.89
N VAL A 411 24.08 1.27 16.71
CA VAL A 411 22.99 0.28 16.46
C VAL A 411 23.50 -1.15 16.70
N PHE A 412 24.68 -1.48 16.14
CA PHE A 412 25.25 -2.83 16.33
C PHE A 412 25.60 -3.11 17.78
N LEU A 413 26.13 -2.12 18.52
CA LEU A 413 26.41 -2.27 19.94
C LEU A 413 25.14 -2.57 20.74
N THR A 414 24.07 -1.82 20.49
CA THR A 414 22.77 -2.03 21.15
C THR A 414 22.20 -3.42 20.84
N LEU A 415 22.17 -3.83 19.58
CA LEU A 415 21.65 -5.15 19.19
C LEU A 415 22.53 -6.32 19.66
N ALA A 416 23.84 -6.12 19.81
CA ALA A 416 24.76 -7.14 20.28
C ALA A 416 24.88 -7.22 21.81
N GLU A 417 24.35 -6.24 22.55
CA GLU A 417 24.48 -6.18 24.03
C GLU A 417 23.99 -7.45 24.73
N PRO A 418 22.82 -8.04 24.42
CA PRO A 418 22.37 -9.29 25.06
C PRO A 418 23.34 -10.44 24.80
N LEU A 419 23.96 -10.53 23.62
CA LEU A 419 24.95 -11.55 23.30
C LEU A 419 26.24 -11.33 24.09
N ASN A 420 26.71 -10.09 24.18
CA ASN A 420 27.90 -9.72 24.93
C ASN A 420 27.73 -10.05 26.43
N GLN A 421 26.56 -9.82 27.00
CA GLN A 421 26.26 -10.19 28.39
C GLN A 421 26.35 -11.70 28.65
N ILE A 422 25.93 -12.52 27.67
CA ILE A 422 26.01 -13.99 27.77
C ILE A 422 27.46 -14.48 27.58
N MET A 423 28.21 -13.82 26.70
CA MET A 423 29.60 -14.23 26.41
C MET A 423 30.59 -13.91 27.55
N ASN A 424 30.28 -12.93 28.41
CA ASN A 424 31.07 -12.58 29.58
C ASN A 424 30.83 -13.51 30.78
N VAL A 425 30.93 -14.82 30.55
CA VAL A 425 30.63 -15.88 31.54
C VAL A 425 31.49 -15.74 32.83
N ASP A 426 32.66 -15.16 32.75
CA ASP A 426 33.55 -14.99 33.91
C ASP A 426 33.07 -13.91 34.88
N GLU A 427 32.38 -12.86 34.40
CA GLU A 427 31.71 -11.88 35.26
C GLU A 427 30.49 -12.48 35.96
N VAL A 428 29.75 -13.36 35.29
CA VAL A 428 28.56 -14.03 35.86
C VAL A 428 28.96 -15.04 36.94
N ARG A 429 30.05 -15.79 36.72
CA ARG A 429 30.61 -16.72 37.74
C ARG A 429 31.14 -15.98 38.98
N GLY A 430 31.62 -14.75 38.83
CA GLY A 430 32.04 -13.90 39.94
C GLY A 430 30.87 -13.39 40.82
N LYS A 431 29.67 -13.21 40.23
CA LYS A 431 28.44 -12.78 40.94
C LYS A 431 27.66 -13.93 41.63
N LEU A 432 27.98 -15.19 41.28
CA LEU A 432 27.36 -16.40 41.85
C LEU A 432 28.17 -17.01 42.98
N LYS A 433 29.30 -16.43 43.33
CA LYS A 433 30.12 -16.71 44.55
C LYS A 433 29.87 -15.60 45.58
#